data_910dce0db381da168e6ff5ba3b512ff8
#
_entry.id   910dce0db381da168e6ff5ba3b512ff8
#
_cell.length_a   1.000
_cell.length_b   1.000
_cell.length_c   1.000
_cell.angle_alpha   90.00
_cell.angle_beta   90.00
_cell.angle_gamma   90.00
#
_symmetry.space_group_name_H-M   'P 1'
#
loop_
_entity.id
_entity.type
_entity.pdbx_description
1 polymer ?
#
loop_
_entity_poly.entity_id
_entity_poly.type
_entity_poly.pdbx_seq_one_letter_code
_entity_poly.pdbx_strand_id
1 'polypeptide(L)'
;VEELLKALADPTRAVILDELVEHTGQTLFEICNRLSSRHGINPSRQAISQHLQVLEAAGLVRSERSGRYKFHYVDTAPLLRITERWPNAGRQDSTREADGIGGTTDPGVPRAGALPASKGKKP
;
A
#
# COMPACT_ATOMS: atom_id res chain seq x y z
N VAL A 1 -14.59 -5.06 -5.96
CA VAL A 1 -13.84 -3.83 -6.18
C VAL A 1 -14.30 -2.69 -5.29
N GLU A 2 -15.59 -2.64 -4.97
CA GLU A 2 -16.08 -1.58 -4.12
C GLU A 2 -15.49 -1.60 -2.74
N GLU A 3 -15.40 -2.77 -2.13
CA GLU A 3 -14.81 -2.86 -0.83
C GLU A 3 -13.36 -2.48 -0.87
N LEU A 4 -12.67 -2.85 -1.95
CA LEU A 4 -11.28 -2.51 -2.14
C LEU A 4 -11.10 -1.00 -2.25
N LEU A 5 -11.93 -0.35 -3.04
CA LEU A 5 -11.84 1.09 -3.19
C LEU A 5 -12.14 1.82 -1.90
N LYS A 6 -13.12 1.34 -1.14
CA LYS A 6 -13.42 1.95 0.15
C LYS A 6 -12.26 1.82 1.12
N ALA A 7 -11.61 0.66 1.12
CA ALA A 7 -10.50 0.46 2.03
C ALA A 7 -9.36 1.42 1.70
N LEU A 8 -9.14 1.68 0.42
CA LEU A 8 -8.05 2.55 0.00
C LEU A 8 -8.36 4.03 0.15
N ALA A 9 -9.62 4.37 0.38
CA ALA A 9 -10.01 5.77 0.41
C ALA A 9 -9.64 6.51 1.70
N ASP A 10 -9.20 5.80 2.70
CA ASP A 10 -8.83 6.42 3.97
C ASP A 10 -7.33 6.66 4.04
N PRO A 11 -6.88 7.90 4.33
CA PRO A 11 -5.45 8.19 4.35
C PRO A 11 -4.67 7.38 5.37
N THR A 12 -5.26 7.11 6.53
CA THR A 12 -4.57 6.32 7.54
C THR A 12 -4.39 4.89 7.07
N ARG A 13 -5.38 4.33 6.41
CA ARG A 13 -5.25 2.97 5.90
C ARG A 13 -4.19 2.89 4.81
N ALA A 14 -4.08 3.94 3.99
CA ALA A 14 -3.04 3.97 2.97
C ALA A 14 -1.65 3.96 3.62
N VAL A 15 -1.49 4.71 4.71
CA VAL A 15 -0.22 4.75 5.41
C VAL A 15 0.09 3.40 6.07
N ILE A 16 -0.94 2.73 6.59
CA ILE A 16 -0.74 1.40 7.15
C ILE A 16 -0.24 0.44 6.07
N LEU A 17 -0.82 0.53 4.87
CA LEU A 17 -0.36 -0.31 3.77
C LEU A 17 1.08 0.03 3.38
N ASP A 18 1.43 1.30 3.35
CA ASP A 18 2.80 1.70 3.06
C ASP A 18 3.75 1.05 4.06
N GLU A 19 3.37 1.09 5.32
CA GLU A 19 4.21 0.54 6.35
C GLU A 19 4.36 -0.98 6.20
N LEU A 20 3.28 -1.67 5.90
CA LEU A 20 3.31 -3.11 5.78
C LEU A 20 4.00 -3.58 4.49
N VAL A 21 4.00 -2.75 3.46
CA VAL A 21 4.75 -3.08 2.26
C VAL A 21 6.24 -3.05 2.58
N GLU A 22 6.66 -2.08 3.38
CA GLU A 22 8.06 -2.02 3.77
C GLU A 22 8.43 -3.10 4.77
N HIS A 23 7.56 -3.36 5.73
CA HIS A 23 7.85 -4.31 6.80
C HIS A 23 6.62 -5.16 7.05
N THR A 24 6.45 -6.19 6.25
CA THR A 24 5.30 -7.08 6.44
C THR A 24 5.52 -7.94 7.68
N GLY A 25 4.46 -8.45 8.23
CA GLY A 25 4.56 -9.32 9.41
C GLY A 25 4.72 -8.54 10.69
N GLN A 26 3.93 -7.50 10.89
CA GLN A 26 4.02 -6.69 12.11
C GLN A 26 2.85 -6.94 13.03
N THR A 27 3.11 -6.82 14.33
CA THR A 27 2.04 -6.84 15.33
C THR A 27 1.36 -5.47 15.36
N LEU A 28 0.21 -5.42 15.99
CA LEU A 28 -0.50 -4.16 16.16
C LEU A 28 0.38 -3.12 16.87
N PHE A 29 1.10 -3.57 17.90
CA PHE A 29 1.96 -2.68 18.65
C PHE A 29 3.05 -2.08 17.74
N GLU A 30 3.65 -2.92 16.89
CA GLU A 30 4.69 -2.44 15.99
C GLU A 30 4.14 -1.46 14.97
N ILE A 31 2.95 -1.75 14.45
CA ILE A 31 2.32 -0.84 13.48
C ILE A 31 2.08 0.51 14.14
N CYS A 32 1.52 0.52 15.35
CA CYS A 32 1.25 1.77 16.05
C CYS A 32 2.53 2.57 16.27
N ASN A 33 3.60 1.89 16.69
CA ASN A 33 4.86 2.56 16.93
C ASN A 33 5.44 3.17 15.67
N ARG A 34 5.37 2.44 14.56
CA ARG A 34 5.94 2.94 13.32
C ARG A 34 5.11 4.07 12.74
N LEU A 35 3.79 4.02 12.90
CA LEU A 35 2.96 5.13 12.46
C LEU A 35 3.31 6.40 13.23
N SER A 36 3.56 6.27 14.50
CA SER A 36 3.94 7.41 15.30
C SER A 36 5.33 7.92 14.96
N SER A 37 6.31 7.02 14.91
CA SER A 37 7.69 7.45 14.77
C SER A 37 8.05 7.80 13.34
N ARG A 38 7.45 7.16 12.35
CA ARG A 38 7.85 7.38 10.97
C ARG A 38 6.89 8.25 10.20
N HIS A 39 5.63 8.30 10.61
CA HIS A 39 4.62 9.05 9.86
C HIS A 39 3.98 10.17 10.67
N GLY A 40 4.33 10.25 11.94
CA GLY A 40 3.84 11.35 12.77
C GLY A 40 2.35 11.31 13.06
N ILE A 41 1.72 10.15 12.97
CA ILE A 41 0.30 10.04 13.28
C ILE A 41 0.12 9.10 14.45
N ASN A 42 -0.83 9.44 15.30
CA ASN A 42 -1.02 8.75 16.56
C ASN A 42 -2.45 8.33 16.79
N PRO A 43 -3.01 7.47 15.94
CA PRO A 43 -4.36 6.98 16.19
C PRO A 43 -4.32 6.01 17.36
N SER A 44 -5.48 5.81 17.97
CA SER A 44 -5.54 4.85 19.07
C SER A 44 -5.35 3.44 18.55
N ARG A 45 -4.98 2.54 19.43
CA ARG A 45 -4.85 1.14 19.04
C ARG A 45 -6.15 0.58 18.52
N GLN A 46 -7.26 1.00 19.14
CA GLN A 46 -8.56 0.54 18.71
C GLN A 46 -8.85 1.01 17.28
N ALA A 47 -8.49 2.25 16.98
CA ALA A 47 -8.69 2.77 15.61
C ALA A 47 -7.84 1.99 14.61
N ILE A 48 -6.59 1.72 14.94
CA ILE A 48 -5.72 0.96 14.05
C ILE A 48 -6.28 -0.45 13.86
N SER A 49 -6.76 -1.06 14.94
CA SER A 49 -7.34 -2.39 14.85
C SER A 49 -8.53 -2.39 13.90
N GLN A 50 -9.37 -1.37 13.96
CA GLN A 50 -10.51 -1.26 13.06
C GLN A 50 -10.06 -1.06 11.62
N HIS A 51 -9.04 -0.24 11.41
CA HIS A 51 -8.50 -0.06 10.07
C HIS A 51 -7.95 -1.36 9.50
N LEU A 52 -7.29 -2.15 10.34
CA LEU A 52 -6.78 -3.43 9.90
C LEU A 52 -7.91 -4.39 9.54
N GLN A 53 -9.01 -4.33 10.27
CA GLN A 53 -10.17 -5.17 9.93
C GLN A 53 -10.74 -4.81 8.57
N VAL A 54 -10.81 -3.52 8.26
CA VAL A 54 -11.30 -3.09 6.95
C VAL A 54 -10.35 -3.57 5.86
N LEU A 55 -9.05 -3.48 6.09
CA LEU A 55 -8.07 -3.94 5.12
C LEU A 55 -8.13 -5.45 4.93
N GLU A 56 -8.40 -6.18 6.02
CA GLU A 56 -8.54 -7.63 5.91
C GLU A 56 -9.77 -8.00 5.12
N ALA A 57 -10.87 -7.29 5.35
CA ALA A 57 -12.10 -7.57 4.60
C ALA A 57 -11.92 -7.32 3.11
N ALA A 58 -11.05 -6.40 2.76
CA ALA A 58 -10.77 -6.11 1.36
C ALA A 58 -9.70 -7.05 0.77
N GLY A 59 -9.13 -7.92 1.60
CA GLY A 59 -8.13 -8.87 1.12
C GLY A 59 -6.73 -8.29 1.02
N LEU A 60 -6.52 -7.08 1.51
CA LEU A 60 -5.22 -6.42 1.41
C LEU A 60 -4.28 -6.77 2.56
N VAL A 61 -4.85 -7.27 3.64
CA VAL A 61 -4.07 -7.66 4.81
C VAL A 61 -4.58 -9.02 5.26
N ARG A 62 -3.71 -9.90 5.68
CA ARG A 62 -4.12 -11.13 6.35
C ARG A 62 -3.36 -11.19 7.66
N SER A 63 -3.89 -11.91 8.62
CA SER A 63 -3.23 -12.00 9.89
C SER A 63 -3.01 -13.46 10.24
N GLU A 64 -1.96 -13.71 11.01
CA GLU A 64 -1.65 -15.04 11.47
C GLU A 64 -1.26 -14.94 12.93
N ARG A 65 -1.78 -15.88 13.73
CA ARG A 65 -1.48 -15.88 15.14
C ARG A 65 -0.31 -16.83 15.40
N SER A 66 0.62 -16.38 16.22
CA SER A 66 1.74 -17.20 16.62
C SER A 66 1.91 -16.98 18.11
N GLY A 67 1.58 -17.99 18.91
CA GLY A 67 1.58 -17.85 20.35
C GLY A 67 0.54 -16.83 20.76
N ARG A 68 0.95 -15.83 21.53
CA ARG A 68 0.02 -14.80 21.97
C ARG A 68 0.05 -13.58 21.04
N TYR A 69 0.83 -13.63 19.95
CA TYR A 69 0.93 -12.49 19.06
C TYR A 69 0.19 -12.75 17.77
N LYS A 70 -0.32 -11.67 17.20
CA LYS A 70 -0.99 -11.71 15.92
C LYS A 70 -0.20 -10.83 14.97
N PHE A 71 0.28 -11.41 13.88
CA PHE A 71 1.12 -10.71 12.91
C PHE A 71 0.31 -10.40 11.67
N HIS A 72 0.51 -9.22 11.11
CA HIS A 72 -0.25 -8.75 9.96
C HIS A 72 0.64 -8.72 8.73
N TYR A 73 0.14 -9.29 7.64
CA TYR A 73 0.90 -9.39 6.40
C TYR A 73 0.13 -8.70 5.30
N VAL A 74 0.86 -7.98 4.43
CA VAL A 74 0.23 -7.29 3.33
C VAL A 74 0.08 -8.24 2.15
N ASP A 75 -0.99 -8.07 1.41
CA ASP A 75 -1.22 -8.80 0.17
C ASP A 75 -1.74 -7.80 -0.84
N THR A 76 -0.91 -7.43 -1.80
CA THR A 76 -1.31 -6.43 -2.78
C THR A 76 -1.94 -7.04 -4.03
N ALA A 77 -2.06 -8.35 -4.10
CA ALA A 77 -2.68 -8.98 -5.26
C ALA A 77 -4.08 -8.46 -5.58
N PRO A 78 -4.93 -8.17 -4.58
CA PRO A 78 -6.26 -7.64 -4.92
C PRO A 78 -6.23 -6.33 -5.69
N LEU A 79 -5.13 -5.57 -5.61
CA LEU A 79 -5.05 -4.31 -6.34
C LEU A 79 -5.08 -4.53 -7.85
N LEU A 80 -4.72 -5.72 -8.31
CA LEU A 80 -4.80 -6.02 -9.73
C LEU A 80 -6.22 -5.95 -10.24
N ARG A 81 -7.20 -6.17 -9.37
CA ARG A 81 -8.59 -6.10 -9.81
C ARG A 81 -8.98 -4.71 -10.27
N ILE A 82 -8.28 -3.69 -9.76
CA ILE A 82 -8.56 -2.33 -10.17
C ILE A 82 -8.12 -2.14 -11.62
N THR A 83 -6.92 -2.60 -11.94
CA THR A 83 -6.43 -2.44 -13.29
C THR A 83 -7.17 -3.35 -14.27
N GLU A 84 -7.73 -4.45 -13.78
CA GLU A 84 -8.53 -5.29 -14.64
C GLU A 84 -9.86 -4.63 -14.96
N ARG A 85 -10.42 -3.92 -14.01
CA ARG A 85 -11.67 -3.22 -14.25
C ARG A 85 -11.47 -2.02 -15.16
N TRP A 86 -10.36 -1.30 -14.98
CA TRP A 86 -10.05 -0.15 -15.81
C TRP A 86 -8.69 -0.34 -16.45
N PRO A 87 -8.62 -1.16 -17.50
CA PRO A 87 -7.33 -1.42 -18.13
C PRO A 87 -6.85 -0.16 -18.84
N ASN A 88 -5.54 -0.02 -18.91
CA ASN A 88 -4.97 1.13 -19.55
C ASN A 88 -5.03 0.93 -21.05
N ALA A 89 -6.12 1.32 -21.66
CA ALA A 89 -6.31 1.14 -23.07
C ALA A 89 -5.33 1.96 -23.88
N GLY A 90 -4.90 3.06 -23.34
CA GLY A 90 -3.93 3.88 -24.04
C GLY A 90 -2.56 3.29 -24.03
N ARG A 91 -2.37 2.23 -23.23
CA ARG A 91 -1.09 1.67 -23.15
C ARG A 91 -0.59 1.15 -24.47
N GLN A 92 -1.45 0.60 -25.26
CA GLN A 92 -1.02 0.17 -26.52
C GLN A 92 -0.54 1.28 -27.36
N ASP A 93 -1.19 2.39 -27.28
CA ASP A 93 -0.75 3.53 -27.99
C ASP A 93 0.53 4.00 -27.43
N SER A 94 0.63 4.03 -26.15
CA SER A 94 1.81 4.54 -25.57
C SER A 94 2.94 3.62 -25.86
N THR A 95 2.69 2.39 -26.10
CA THR A 95 3.76 1.54 -26.39
C THR A 95 4.45 1.99 -27.60
N ARG A 96 3.75 2.54 -28.50
CA ARG A 96 4.38 3.01 -29.65
C ARG A 96 5.10 4.25 -29.44
N GLU A 97 4.55 5.13 -28.70
CA GLU A 97 5.22 6.35 -28.56
C GLU A 97 6.18 6.25 -27.53
N ALA A 98 6.05 5.37 -26.65
CA ALA A 98 7.05 5.29 -25.67
C ALA A 98 8.33 5.12 -26.33
N ASP A 99 8.29 4.69 -27.48
CA ASP A 99 9.47 4.60 -28.13
C ASP A 99 10.04 5.89 -28.28
N GLY A 100 9.31 6.79 -28.42
CA GLY A 100 9.86 8.07 -28.54
C GLY A 100 10.13 8.65 -27.26
N ILE A 101 9.36 8.47 -26.36
CA ILE A 101 9.52 9.14 -25.22
C ILE A 101 10.29 8.59 -24.27
N GLY A 102 10.35 7.86 -24.41
CA GLY A 102 11.01 7.47 -23.42
C GLY A 102 10.93 8.04 -22.27
N GLY A 103 10.62 8.43 -22.44
CA GLY A 103 10.78 8.51 -21.60
C GLY A 103 10.44 8.81 -20.72
N THR A 104 10.47 9.12 -20.79
CA THR A 104 10.41 9.37 -19.97
C THR A 104 10.18 9.38 -19.13
N THR A 105 10.26 9.62 -19.04
CA THR A 105 10.31 9.54 -18.23
C THR A 105 10.06 9.47 -17.54
N ASP A 106 10.10 9.67 -17.40
CA ASP A 106 10.15 9.47 -16.68
C ASP A 106 9.92 9.29 -16.09
N PRO A 107 9.87 9.56 -16.15
CA PRO A 107 9.96 9.23 -15.46
C PRO A 107 9.76 8.89 -14.94
N GLY A 108 9.75 9.27 -14.68
CA GLY A 108 9.85 8.78 -14.12
C GLY A 108 9.54 8.54 -13.59
N VAL A 109 9.58 8.81 -13.57
CA VAL A 109 9.57 8.33 -13.06
C VAL A 109 9.43 7.93 -12.49
N PRO A 110 9.43 8.14 -12.26
CA PRO A 110 9.49 7.66 -11.59
C PRO A 110 9.17 7.30 -11.08
N ARG A 111 9.25 7.57 -10.78
CA ARG A 111 9.30 7.20 -10.26
C ARG A 111 9.07 6.81 -9.64
N ALA A 112 8.94 7.10 -9.67
CA ALA A 112 8.96 6.67 -9.08
C ALA A 112 8.86 6.34 -8.59
N GLY A 113 8.85 6.71 -8.40
CA GLY A 113 9.10 6.29 -7.80
C GLY A 113 9.12 6.29 -7.28
N ALA A 114 9.22 6.53 -7.25
CA ALA A 114 9.59 6.35 -6.75
C ALA A 114 9.68 6.43 -6.16
N LEU A 115 9.66 6.76 -6.01
CA LEU A 115 10.02 6.74 -5.37
C LEU A 115 10.31 6.72 -4.75
N PRO A 116 10.30 6.87 -4.46
CA PRO A 116 10.73 6.73 -3.72
C PRO A 116 10.91 6.61 -3.19
N ALA A 117 10.97 6.72 -2.83
CA ALA A 117 11.45 6.41 -2.32
C ALA A 117 11.68 6.46 -1.89
N SER A 118 11.73 6.61 -1.65
CA SER A 118 12.17 6.44 -1.24
C SER A 118 12.39 6.60 -0.83
N LYS A 119 12.42 6.85 -0.61
CA LYS A 119 12.81 6.73 -0.15
C LYS A 119 13.21 6.54 0.29
N GLY A 120 13.25 6.48 0.58
CA GLY A 120 13.76 5.97 1.08
C GLY A 120 14.00 5.92 1.49
N LYS A 121 14.27 6.04 1.70
CA LYS A 121 14.62 5.77 2.13
C LYS A 121 14.84 5.80 2.70
N LYS A 122 14.80 5.93 2.94
CA LYS A 122 15.04 5.78 3.49
C LYS A 122 15.20 5.85 4.02
N PRO A 123 15.29 6.15 4.38
CA PRO A 123 15.55 6.03 4.93
C PRO A 123 15.62 6.09 5.04
#